data_1def2922ccf0886b50398c46d8d067e4
#
_entry.id   1def2922ccf0886b50398c46d8d067e4
#
_cell.length_a   1.000
_cell.length_b   1.000
_cell.length_c   1.000
_cell.angle_alpha   90.00
_cell.angle_beta   90.00
_cell.angle_gamma   90.00
#
_symmetry.space_group_name_H-M   'P 1'
#
loop_
_entity.id
_entity.type
_entity.pdbx_description
1 polymer ?
#
loop_
_entity_poly.entity_id
_entity_poly.type
_entity_poly.pdbx_seq_one_letter_code
_entity_poly.pdbx_strand_id
1 'polypeptide(L)'
;MMELSTRTLGDWLEHWALTTPDKEYIVYSDRNLRFTWKQFNERVDHMAKGLLAIGVKRGTHVGIWAGNVPDWLTFLYACAKIGAVAVTVNTNYKQAELEYLCQNSDMHTLCIVNGDHGNDDYVNMVYAMLPELKTSQRGYLKSKRFPCMKNVIYIGPEKYRGMYNTAEILLLGCNIDDDELLEAKAKVNCHDTVNMQYTSGTTGFPKGVMLTHYNISNNGFLTGEHMKFTSDDKLCVCVPLFHCFGVVLATMNCLTHGCTQVMVERFDPLLVLASVHKERCTALYGVPTMFIAELNHPMFDMFDMSSLRTGIMAGSLCPVELMKRVEEKMFMKVTSVYGLTEASPGMTASRIDDSFDVRCNTVGRDFEFTEVKVIDPETGEECPIGVQGEMCNKGYNTMKGYYKNPEATAEVIDRNGFLHSGDLGVKDEEGNYRITGRIKDMIIRGGENIYPREIEEFLYQMEGIKDVQVAGIPSKKYGEAVGAFIILHEGVEMNEFDIRDFCDGKIARYKIPKYIFFVNEFPMTGSGKIQKFKLKDVGLELCRKQGIEII
;
A
#
# COMPACT_ATOMS: atom_id res chain seq x y z
N MET A 1 -30.36 -3.89 -4.50
CA MET A 1 -29.36 -3.83 -5.59
C MET A 1 -28.17 -3.10 -5.03
N MET A 2 -26.95 -3.62 -5.18
CA MET A 2 -25.73 -2.93 -4.72
C MET A 2 -25.52 -1.69 -5.57
N GLU A 3 -25.18 -0.56 -4.96
CA GLU A 3 -24.94 0.73 -5.64
C GLU A 3 -23.68 1.37 -5.08
N LEU A 4 -22.96 2.11 -5.93
CA LEU A 4 -21.82 2.89 -5.50
C LEU A 4 -22.28 4.14 -4.74
N SER A 5 -21.61 4.40 -3.61
CA SER A 5 -21.94 5.54 -2.75
C SER A 5 -21.34 6.83 -3.28
N THR A 6 -22.10 7.92 -3.19
CA THR A 6 -21.63 9.29 -3.44
C THR A 6 -21.28 10.04 -2.16
N ARG A 7 -21.26 9.36 -0.99
CA ARG A 7 -20.82 9.96 0.27
C ARG A 7 -19.33 10.27 0.25
N THR A 8 -18.99 11.44 0.76
CA THR A 8 -17.59 11.76 1.05
C THR A 8 -17.09 11.00 2.27
N LEU A 9 -15.78 10.98 2.52
CA LEU A 9 -15.23 10.37 3.74
C LEU A 9 -15.76 11.07 5.00
N GLY A 10 -15.99 12.37 4.93
CA GLY A 10 -16.62 13.15 6.01
C GLY A 10 -18.05 12.71 6.27
N ASP A 11 -18.86 12.53 5.23
CA ASP A 11 -20.25 12.07 5.36
C ASP A 11 -20.35 10.66 5.96
N TRP A 12 -19.45 9.73 5.59
CA TRP A 12 -19.38 8.40 6.17
C TRP A 12 -19.06 8.45 7.67
N LEU A 13 -18.08 9.27 8.06
CA LEU A 13 -17.70 9.41 9.47
C LEU A 13 -18.85 9.98 10.29
N GLU A 14 -19.52 11.02 9.80
CA GLU A 14 -20.69 11.62 10.47
C GLU A 14 -21.88 10.67 10.55
N HIS A 15 -22.11 9.89 9.50
CA HIS A 15 -23.16 8.88 9.50
C HIS A 15 -23.02 7.92 10.70
N TRP A 16 -21.83 7.38 10.93
CA TRP A 16 -21.61 6.47 12.06
C TRP A 16 -21.58 7.18 13.42
N ALA A 17 -21.06 8.40 13.47
CA ALA A 17 -21.11 9.21 14.68
C ALA A 17 -22.55 9.54 15.13
N LEU A 18 -23.50 9.59 14.17
CA LEU A 18 -24.93 9.81 14.44
C LEU A 18 -25.67 8.49 14.72
N THR A 19 -25.38 7.43 13.99
CA THR A 19 -26.15 6.16 14.05
C THR A 19 -25.66 5.20 15.13
N THR A 20 -24.35 5.18 15.38
CA THR A 20 -23.71 4.31 16.40
C THR A 20 -22.66 5.07 17.22
N PRO A 21 -23.04 6.18 17.90
CA PRO A 21 -22.11 7.13 18.51
C PRO A 21 -21.15 6.52 19.53
N ASP A 22 -21.62 5.55 20.31
CA ASP A 22 -20.88 4.98 21.44
C ASP A 22 -20.06 3.74 21.07
N LYS A 23 -20.16 3.27 19.81
CA LYS A 23 -19.37 2.14 19.33
C LYS A 23 -17.92 2.55 19.10
N GLU A 24 -16.98 1.68 19.49
CA GLU A 24 -15.56 1.90 19.25
C GLU A 24 -15.25 1.90 17.73
N TYR A 25 -14.50 2.89 17.30
CA TYR A 25 -14.00 3.01 15.93
C TYR A 25 -12.50 2.77 15.86
N ILE A 26 -11.72 3.51 16.65
CA ILE A 26 -10.25 3.42 16.67
C ILE A 26 -9.78 2.93 18.03
N VAL A 27 -8.98 1.88 18.03
CA VAL A 27 -8.43 1.27 19.26
C VAL A 27 -6.92 1.06 19.09
N TYR A 28 -6.13 1.60 20.00
CA TYR A 28 -4.72 1.27 20.19
C TYR A 28 -4.59 0.43 21.44
N SER A 29 -4.49 -0.88 21.26
CA SER A 29 -4.55 -1.88 22.33
C SER A 29 -3.37 -1.80 23.31
N ASP A 30 -2.19 -1.45 22.80
CA ASP A 30 -0.93 -1.35 23.54
C ASP A 30 -0.95 -0.27 24.65
N ARG A 31 -1.65 0.83 24.42
CA ARG A 31 -1.74 1.99 25.32
C ARG A 31 -3.15 2.29 25.79
N ASN A 32 -4.08 1.38 25.52
CA ASN A 32 -5.51 1.50 25.88
C ASN A 32 -6.14 2.83 25.43
N LEU A 33 -5.72 3.37 24.29
CA LEU A 33 -6.31 4.56 23.68
C LEU A 33 -7.48 4.12 22.79
N ARG A 34 -8.68 4.65 23.06
CA ARG A 34 -9.91 4.26 22.38
C ARG A 34 -10.72 5.49 22.02
N PHE A 35 -11.28 5.49 20.83
CA PHE A 35 -12.25 6.50 20.39
C PHE A 35 -13.50 5.81 19.89
N THR A 36 -14.66 6.26 20.38
CA THR A 36 -15.94 5.92 19.74
C THR A 36 -16.10 6.72 18.45
N TRP A 37 -17.07 6.34 17.62
CA TRP A 37 -17.38 7.08 16.40
C TRP A 37 -17.65 8.56 16.68
N LYS A 38 -18.45 8.87 17.73
CA LYS A 38 -18.73 10.24 18.13
C LYS A 38 -17.48 10.99 18.57
N GLN A 39 -16.69 10.42 19.48
CA GLN A 39 -15.48 11.04 19.99
C GLN A 39 -14.46 11.29 18.88
N PHE A 40 -14.32 10.34 17.96
CA PHE A 40 -13.39 10.49 16.85
C PHE A 40 -13.88 11.56 15.85
N ASN A 41 -15.18 11.59 15.55
CA ASN A 41 -15.76 12.63 14.69
C ASN A 41 -15.58 14.04 15.29
N GLU A 42 -15.83 14.23 16.59
CA GLU A 42 -15.60 15.50 17.30
C GLU A 42 -14.12 15.91 17.23
N ARG A 43 -13.19 14.97 17.42
CA ARG A 43 -11.75 15.22 17.28
C ARG A 43 -11.39 15.68 15.88
N VAL A 44 -11.96 15.04 14.85
CA VAL A 44 -11.76 15.39 13.44
C VAL A 44 -12.33 16.79 13.14
N ASP A 45 -13.50 17.15 13.67
CA ASP A 45 -14.08 18.48 13.48
C ASP A 45 -13.21 19.59 14.10
N HIS A 46 -12.67 19.36 15.31
CA HIS A 46 -11.72 20.30 15.91
C HIS A 46 -10.42 20.43 15.12
N MET A 47 -9.90 19.32 14.58
CA MET A 47 -8.70 19.34 13.72
C MET A 47 -8.99 20.06 12.41
N ALA A 48 -10.15 19.82 11.77
CA ALA A 48 -10.57 20.48 10.55
C ALA A 48 -10.64 22.01 10.72
N LYS A 49 -11.25 22.49 11.81
CA LYS A 49 -11.24 23.90 12.20
C LYS A 49 -9.82 24.44 12.41
N GLY A 50 -8.97 23.67 13.08
CA GLY A 50 -7.56 24.05 13.29
C GLY A 50 -6.79 24.18 11.97
N LEU A 51 -7.04 23.30 11.01
CA LEU A 51 -6.46 23.40 9.67
C LEU A 51 -6.99 24.63 8.91
N LEU A 52 -8.28 24.95 9.01
CA LEU A 52 -8.85 26.19 8.45
C LEU A 52 -8.17 27.43 9.05
N ALA A 53 -7.97 27.45 10.38
CA ALA A 53 -7.32 28.57 11.10
C ALA A 53 -5.89 28.88 10.62
N ILE A 54 -5.18 27.87 10.11
CA ILE A 54 -3.81 28.04 9.55
C ILE A 54 -3.80 28.16 8.03
N GLY A 55 -4.96 28.38 7.40
CA GLY A 55 -5.10 28.69 5.98
C GLY A 55 -5.22 27.48 5.05
N VAL A 56 -5.40 26.26 5.58
CA VAL A 56 -5.74 25.08 4.77
C VAL A 56 -7.18 25.19 4.30
N LYS A 57 -7.43 24.95 3.02
CA LYS A 57 -8.75 25.06 2.40
C LYS A 57 -8.90 24.03 1.28
N ARG A 58 -10.07 23.99 0.66
CA ARG A 58 -10.35 23.08 -0.47
C ARG A 58 -9.25 23.16 -1.54
N GLY A 59 -8.73 21.99 -1.95
CA GLY A 59 -7.63 21.85 -2.90
C GLY A 59 -6.23 22.12 -2.32
N THR A 60 -6.11 22.44 -1.03
CA THR A 60 -4.80 22.57 -0.37
C THR A 60 -4.19 21.20 -0.08
N HIS A 61 -2.90 21.03 -0.32
CA HIS A 61 -2.20 19.77 -0.09
C HIS A 61 -1.55 19.73 1.29
N VAL A 62 -1.88 18.71 2.06
CA VAL A 62 -1.39 18.45 3.42
C VAL A 62 -0.65 17.12 3.46
N GLY A 63 0.66 17.15 3.63
CA GLY A 63 1.49 15.97 3.75
C GLY A 63 1.37 15.34 5.13
N ILE A 64 1.26 14.01 5.20
CA ILE A 64 1.26 13.25 6.46
C ILE A 64 2.44 12.28 6.40
N TRP A 65 3.51 12.60 7.15
CA TRP A 65 4.74 11.81 7.23
C TRP A 65 4.88 11.20 8.61
N ALA A 66 4.17 10.10 8.80
CA ALA A 66 4.09 9.39 10.06
C ALA A 66 3.73 7.91 9.85
N GLY A 67 4.07 7.05 10.81
CA GLY A 67 3.50 5.71 10.94
C GLY A 67 2.00 5.76 11.29
N ASN A 68 1.44 4.62 11.69
CA ASN A 68 0.00 4.55 12.02
C ASN A 68 -0.32 5.20 13.40
N VAL A 69 0.19 6.39 13.64
CA VAL A 69 -0.05 7.13 14.91
C VAL A 69 -1.51 7.58 15.03
N PRO A 70 -2.03 7.82 16.24
CA PRO A 70 -3.44 8.15 16.43
C PRO A 70 -3.96 9.32 15.60
N ASP A 71 -3.15 10.37 15.42
CA ASP A 71 -3.56 11.56 14.69
C ASP A 71 -3.43 11.43 13.16
N TRP A 72 -2.84 10.35 12.64
CA TRP A 72 -2.74 10.15 11.20
C TRP A 72 -4.13 10.19 10.53
N LEU A 73 -5.06 9.37 11.05
CA LEU A 73 -6.44 9.34 10.54
C LEU A 73 -7.20 10.62 10.88
N THR A 74 -6.90 11.27 12.02
CA THR A 74 -7.49 12.57 12.36
C THR A 74 -7.17 13.62 11.29
N PHE A 75 -5.91 13.70 10.82
CA PHE A 75 -5.52 14.60 9.74
C PHE A 75 -6.15 14.22 8.40
N LEU A 76 -6.20 12.94 8.04
CA LEU A 76 -6.84 12.46 6.81
C LEU A 76 -8.31 12.92 6.74
N TYR A 77 -9.09 12.62 7.79
CA TYR A 77 -10.51 12.96 7.79
C TYR A 77 -10.77 14.46 7.95
N ALA A 78 -9.91 15.18 8.66
CA ALA A 78 -9.98 16.64 8.74
C ALA A 78 -9.76 17.27 7.36
N CYS A 79 -8.75 16.82 6.61
CA CYS A 79 -8.56 17.23 5.21
C CYS A 79 -9.78 16.90 4.36
N ALA A 80 -10.29 15.67 4.48
CA ALA A 80 -11.45 15.22 3.73
C ALA A 80 -12.71 16.09 3.98
N LYS A 81 -12.96 16.50 5.23
CA LYS A 81 -14.12 17.34 5.59
C LYS A 81 -14.07 18.76 5.00
N ILE A 82 -12.89 19.33 4.82
CA ILE A 82 -12.71 20.69 4.28
C ILE A 82 -12.29 20.70 2.81
N GLY A 83 -12.25 19.54 2.15
CA GLY A 83 -11.87 19.39 0.76
C GLY A 83 -10.39 19.59 0.47
N ALA A 84 -9.52 19.54 1.49
CA ALA A 84 -8.08 19.49 1.32
C ALA A 84 -7.63 18.08 0.88
N VAL A 85 -6.45 17.99 0.26
CA VAL A 85 -5.88 16.74 -0.24
C VAL A 85 -4.83 16.22 0.74
N ALA A 86 -5.07 15.05 1.32
CA ALA A 86 -4.07 14.36 2.12
C ALA A 86 -3.00 13.70 1.21
N VAL A 87 -1.77 14.18 1.28
CA VAL A 87 -0.62 13.62 0.58
C VAL A 87 0.08 12.64 1.51
N THR A 88 0.01 11.35 1.19
CA THR A 88 0.65 10.34 2.04
C THR A 88 2.13 10.24 1.74
N VAL A 89 2.95 10.29 2.79
CA VAL A 89 4.42 10.29 2.68
C VAL A 89 4.97 8.98 3.24
N ASN A 90 5.74 8.28 2.43
CA ASN A 90 6.39 7.03 2.86
C ASN A 90 7.39 7.31 3.99
N THR A 91 7.26 6.59 5.10
CA THR A 91 8.07 6.75 6.30
C THR A 91 9.56 6.42 6.10
N ASN A 92 9.91 5.69 5.04
CA ASN A 92 11.31 5.38 4.71
C ASN A 92 11.98 6.42 3.82
N TYR A 93 11.26 7.47 3.40
CA TYR A 93 11.87 8.53 2.58
C TYR A 93 12.98 9.23 3.34
N LYS A 94 14.07 9.44 2.63
CA LYS A 94 15.18 10.28 3.09
C LYS A 94 15.00 11.71 2.57
N GLN A 95 15.87 12.60 2.98
CA GLN A 95 15.74 14.04 2.71
C GLN A 95 15.49 14.36 1.22
N ALA A 96 16.24 13.76 0.29
CA ALA A 96 16.10 14.06 -1.14
C ALA A 96 14.74 13.64 -1.71
N GLU A 97 14.21 12.50 -1.27
CA GLU A 97 12.89 12.00 -1.69
C GLU A 97 11.77 12.86 -1.12
N LEU A 98 11.89 13.27 0.15
CA LEU A 98 10.96 14.19 0.80
C LEU A 98 10.96 15.57 0.12
N GLU A 99 12.13 16.12 -0.19
CA GLU A 99 12.26 17.38 -0.91
C GLU A 99 11.57 17.35 -2.26
N TYR A 100 11.81 16.29 -3.04
CA TYR A 100 11.13 16.09 -4.33
C TYR A 100 9.60 16.04 -4.15
N LEU A 101 9.11 15.22 -3.21
CA LEU A 101 7.68 15.08 -2.97
C LEU A 101 7.04 16.41 -2.57
N CYS A 102 7.64 17.15 -1.63
CA CYS A 102 7.15 18.45 -1.18
C CYS A 102 7.08 19.50 -2.30
N GLN A 103 8.07 19.50 -3.22
CA GLN A 103 8.07 20.39 -4.38
C GLN A 103 7.04 19.97 -5.42
N ASN A 104 7.04 18.69 -5.80
CA ASN A 104 6.16 18.18 -6.85
C ASN A 104 4.68 18.29 -6.46
N SER A 105 4.35 18.02 -5.19
CA SER A 105 2.96 18.08 -4.69
C SER A 105 2.48 19.49 -4.36
N ASP A 106 3.26 20.57 -4.54
CA ASP A 106 2.90 21.90 -4.05
C ASP A 106 2.44 21.91 -2.58
N MET A 107 3.16 21.17 -1.76
CA MET A 107 2.77 20.94 -0.37
C MET A 107 2.68 22.25 0.41
N HIS A 108 1.51 22.50 1.00
CA HIS A 108 1.23 23.69 1.81
C HIS A 108 1.54 23.46 3.29
N THR A 109 1.18 22.30 3.81
CA THR A 109 1.36 21.93 5.21
C THR A 109 1.98 20.53 5.28
N LEU A 110 3.01 20.35 6.09
CA LEU A 110 3.65 19.06 6.34
C LEU A 110 3.46 18.67 7.80
N CYS A 111 2.74 17.57 8.04
CA CYS A 111 2.56 16.96 9.36
C CYS A 111 3.61 15.86 9.56
N ILE A 112 4.37 15.90 10.64
CA ILE A 112 5.47 14.97 10.92
C ILE A 112 5.39 14.43 12.35
N VAL A 113 5.89 13.22 12.56
CA VAL A 113 6.34 12.72 13.87
C VAL A 113 7.86 12.79 13.92
N ASN A 114 8.47 12.50 15.07
CA ASN A 114 9.87 12.15 15.08
C ASN A 114 10.05 10.69 14.69
N GLY A 115 11.05 10.35 13.88
CA GLY A 115 11.31 8.98 13.49
C GLY A 115 11.74 8.15 14.71
N ASP A 116 11.21 6.93 14.85
CA ASP A 116 11.36 6.10 16.05
C ASP A 116 12.66 5.29 16.13
N HIS A 117 13.44 5.25 15.09
CA HIS A 117 14.70 4.52 15.08
C HIS A 117 15.83 5.52 15.08
N GLY A 118 16.62 5.59 16.11
CA GLY A 118 17.73 6.51 16.39
C GLY A 118 18.58 7.07 15.23
N ASN A 119 18.28 6.70 14.00
CA ASN A 119 18.86 7.20 12.76
C ASN A 119 17.90 8.04 11.89
N ASP A 120 16.58 8.04 12.16
CA ASP A 120 15.60 8.77 11.35
C ASP A 120 14.99 9.93 12.13
N ASP A 121 15.80 10.98 12.28
CA ASP A 121 15.36 12.23 12.89
C ASP A 121 14.66 13.11 11.84
N TYR A 122 13.34 12.90 11.69
CA TYR A 122 12.52 13.66 10.75
C TYR A 122 12.53 15.16 11.05
N VAL A 123 12.59 15.55 12.30
CA VAL A 123 12.66 16.95 12.70
C VAL A 123 13.92 17.60 12.16
N ASN A 124 15.08 16.94 12.31
CA ASN A 124 16.34 17.46 11.78
C ASN A 124 16.37 17.43 10.25
N MET A 125 15.81 16.41 9.60
CA MET A 125 15.66 16.41 8.14
C MET A 125 14.81 17.58 7.65
N VAL A 126 13.69 17.89 8.32
CA VAL A 126 12.84 19.04 7.98
C VAL A 126 13.57 20.36 8.23
N TYR A 127 14.35 20.49 9.29
CA TYR A 127 15.17 21.70 9.52
C TYR A 127 16.30 21.84 8.49
N ALA A 128 16.85 20.75 8.00
CA ALA A 128 17.85 20.79 6.91
C ALA A 128 17.22 21.21 5.59
N MET A 129 16.00 20.70 5.30
CA MET A 129 15.20 21.04 4.12
C MET A 129 14.69 22.50 4.17
N LEU A 130 14.23 22.95 5.35
CA LEU A 130 13.57 24.24 5.61
C LEU A 130 14.31 25.00 6.74
N PRO A 131 15.54 25.46 6.53
CA PRO A 131 16.32 26.15 7.57
C PRO A 131 15.64 27.44 8.07
N GLU A 132 14.77 28.03 7.25
CA GLU A 132 13.98 29.22 7.59
C GLU A 132 13.04 28.98 8.78
N LEU A 133 12.64 27.75 9.07
CA LEU A 133 11.81 27.41 10.25
C LEU A 133 12.46 27.83 11.57
N LYS A 134 13.79 27.79 11.66
CA LYS A 134 14.54 28.18 12.88
C LYS A 134 14.40 29.65 13.23
N THR A 135 14.07 30.49 12.27
CA THR A 135 13.94 31.94 12.42
C THR A 135 12.52 32.46 12.17
N SER A 136 11.68 31.68 11.50
CA SER A 136 10.31 32.06 11.18
C SER A 136 9.40 31.98 12.39
N GLN A 137 8.44 32.90 12.44
CA GLN A 137 7.26 32.76 13.28
C GLN A 137 6.31 31.73 12.65
N ARG A 138 5.59 30.96 13.48
CA ARG A 138 4.60 29.96 13.04
C ARG A 138 3.56 30.61 12.13
N GLY A 139 3.20 29.92 11.05
CA GLY A 139 2.27 30.44 10.02
C GLY A 139 2.88 31.47 9.05
N TYR A 140 4.12 31.88 9.25
CA TYR A 140 4.82 32.88 8.43
C TYR A 140 6.05 32.33 7.71
N LEU A 141 6.10 31.01 7.50
CA LEU A 141 7.20 30.39 6.77
C LEU A 141 7.23 30.92 5.31
N LYS A 142 8.41 31.36 4.89
CA LYS A 142 8.68 31.80 3.51
C LYS A 142 9.96 31.12 3.04
N SER A 143 9.82 30.05 2.27
CA SER A 143 10.95 29.38 1.64
C SER A 143 10.99 29.63 0.14
N LYS A 144 12.17 29.96 -0.39
CA LYS A 144 12.37 30.08 -1.85
C LYS A 144 12.33 28.72 -2.54
N ARG A 145 12.82 27.68 -1.85
CA ARG A 145 12.82 26.30 -2.39
C ARG A 145 11.44 25.66 -2.39
N PHE A 146 10.59 26.04 -1.43
CA PHE A 146 9.25 25.48 -1.24
C PHE A 146 8.22 26.61 -1.10
N PRO A 147 7.91 27.33 -2.20
CA PRO A 147 7.11 28.54 -2.14
C PRO A 147 5.67 28.31 -1.67
N CYS A 148 5.14 27.11 -1.87
CA CYS A 148 3.80 26.71 -1.41
C CYS A 148 3.78 26.34 0.08
N MET A 149 4.90 25.92 0.69
CA MET A 149 4.98 25.52 2.09
C MET A 149 4.77 26.70 3.04
N LYS A 150 3.74 26.60 3.89
CA LYS A 150 3.38 27.61 4.88
C LYS A 150 3.53 27.12 6.30
N ASN A 151 3.23 25.84 6.52
CA ASN A 151 3.17 25.28 7.87
C ASN A 151 3.91 23.95 7.95
N VAL A 152 4.52 23.71 9.10
CA VAL A 152 4.93 22.38 9.56
C VAL A 152 4.24 22.12 10.89
N ILE A 153 3.64 20.94 11.03
CA ILE A 153 2.93 20.50 12.24
C ILE A 153 3.65 19.27 12.78
N TYR A 154 4.07 19.34 14.04
CA TYR A 154 4.57 18.17 14.76
C TYR A 154 3.39 17.41 15.37
N ILE A 155 3.25 16.15 15.02
CA ILE A 155 2.21 15.26 15.58
C ILE A 155 2.71 14.74 16.92
N GLY A 156 2.32 15.43 17.99
CA GLY A 156 2.74 15.15 19.37
C GLY A 156 2.62 16.39 20.25
N PRO A 157 2.95 16.26 21.54
CA PRO A 157 2.92 17.37 22.49
C PRO A 157 4.17 18.24 22.44
N GLU A 158 5.26 17.78 21.86
CA GLU A 158 6.56 18.46 21.85
C GLU A 158 6.49 19.76 21.04
N LYS A 159 7.33 20.71 21.41
CA LYS A 159 7.41 22.04 20.77
C LYS A 159 8.74 22.22 20.05
N TYR A 160 8.63 22.42 18.75
CA TYR A 160 9.77 22.72 17.88
C TYR A 160 9.70 24.14 17.33
N ARG A 161 10.84 24.80 17.19
CA ARG A 161 10.90 26.17 16.67
C ARG A 161 10.32 26.25 15.25
N GLY A 162 9.39 27.22 15.03
CA GLY A 162 8.74 27.43 13.73
C GLY A 162 7.65 26.42 13.36
N MET A 163 7.49 25.33 14.12
CA MET A 163 6.46 24.32 13.91
C MET A 163 5.30 24.50 14.89
N TYR A 164 4.09 24.23 14.42
CA TYR A 164 2.95 23.97 15.31
C TYR A 164 3.07 22.57 15.91
N ASN A 165 2.35 22.30 17.00
CA ASN A 165 2.08 20.94 17.43
C ASN A 165 0.56 20.64 17.38
N THR A 166 0.17 19.37 17.54
CA THR A 166 -1.23 18.96 17.46
C THR A 166 -2.13 19.74 18.42
N ALA A 167 -1.69 19.94 19.67
CA ALA A 167 -2.47 20.68 20.68
C ALA A 167 -2.72 22.14 20.27
N GLU A 168 -1.72 22.78 19.68
CA GLU A 168 -1.84 24.17 19.21
C GLU A 168 -2.80 24.28 18.01
N ILE A 169 -2.80 23.30 17.10
CA ILE A 169 -3.77 23.27 15.99
C ILE A 169 -5.19 23.13 16.53
N LEU A 170 -5.42 22.20 17.46
CA LEU A 170 -6.74 22.04 18.09
C LEU A 170 -7.19 23.31 18.81
N LEU A 171 -6.27 23.99 19.51
CA LEU A 171 -6.59 25.26 20.18
C LEU A 171 -6.94 26.37 19.20
N LEU A 172 -6.21 26.49 18.10
CA LEU A 172 -6.52 27.46 17.03
C LEU A 172 -7.90 27.21 16.41
N GLY A 173 -8.33 25.96 16.33
CA GLY A 173 -9.66 25.57 15.86
C GLY A 173 -10.80 26.13 16.71
N CYS A 174 -10.57 26.45 18.00
CA CYS A 174 -11.57 27.07 18.85
C CYS A 174 -11.96 28.49 18.38
N ASN A 175 -11.16 29.13 17.52
CA ASN A 175 -11.46 30.46 16.96
C ASN A 175 -12.27 30.38 15.65
N ILE A 176 -12.56 29.19 15.15
CA ILE A 176 -13.37 28.97 13.92
C ILE A 176 -14.77 28.56 14.33
N ASP A 177 -15.76 29.27 13.83
CA ASP A 177 -17.15 28.99 14.11
C ASP A 177 -17.62 27.67 13.45
N ASP A 178 -18.69 27.08 14.00
CA ASP A 178 -19.29 25.87 13.42
C ASP A 178 -19.83 26.12 12.02
N ASP A 179 -20.38 27.29 11.75
CA ASP A 179 -20.90 27.68 10.45
C ASP A 179 -19.80 27.73 9.38
N GLU A 180 -18.59 28.19 9.73
CA GLU A 180 -17.45 28.18 8.80
C GLU A 180 -17.02 26.77 8.40
N LEU A 181 -17.02 25.84 9.38
CA LEU A 181 -16.78 24.43 9.09
C LEU A 181 -17.88 23.84 8.22
N LEU A 182 -19.15 24.13 8.53
CA LEU A 182 -20.30 23.66 7.74
C LEU A 182 -20.26 24.18 6.30
N GLU A 183 -19.90 25.44 6.10
CA GLU A 183 -19.71 26.02 4.75
C GLU A 183 -18.56 25.34 3.99
N ALA A 184 -17.46 25.00 4.67
CA ALA A 184 -16.35 24.29 4.03
C ALA A 184 -16.79 22.89 3.61
N LYS A 185 -17.47 22.14 4.49
CA LYS A 185 -18.03 20.80 4.23
C LYS A 185 -19.00 20.80 3.05
N ALA A 186 -19.90 21.76 2.99
CA ALA A 186 -20.91 21.88 1.93
C ALA A 186 -20.31 22.05 0.52
N LYS A 187 -19.06 22.48 0.42
CA LYS A 187 -18.35 22.66 -0.86
C LYS A 187 -17.63 21.41 -1.35
N VAL A 188 -17.54 20.37 -0.53
CA VAL A 188 -16.83 19.12 -0.86
C VAL A 188 -17.71 18.22 -1.73
N ASN A 189 -17.13 17.69 -2.79
CA ASN A 189 -17.79 16.76 -3.70
C ASN A 189 -17.10 15.39 -3.67
N CYS A 190 -17.86 14.30 -3.83
CA CYS A 190 -17.29 12.94 -3.82
C CYS A 190 -16.24 12.71 -4.93
N HIS A 191 -16.25 13.48 -6.00
CA HIS A 191 -15.24 13.45 -7.07
C HIS A 191 -14.07 14.43 -6.87
N ASP A 192 -14.02 15.15 -5.75
CA ASP A 192 -12.82 15.89 -5.38
C ASP A 192 -11.69 14.92 -5.03
N THR A 193 -10.46 15.27 -5.40
CA THR A 193 -9.27 14.53 -4.95
C THR A 193 -9.15 14.69 -3.44
N VAL A 194 -9.15 13.59 -2.71
CA VAL A 194 -9.02 13.56 -1.24
C VAL A 194 -7.68 13.01 -0.79
N ASN A 195 -7.08 12.16 -1.61
CA ASN A 195 -5.82 11.52 -1.30
C ASN A 195 -4.88 11.53 -2.50
N MET A 196 -3.61 11.82 -2.26
CA MET A 196 -2.54 11.73 -3.26
C MET A 196 -1.47 10.80 -2.73
N GLN A 197 -1.21 9.71 -3.46
CA GLN A 197 -0.18 8.73 -3.10
C GLN A 197 0.93 8.73 -4.14
N TYR A 198 2.17 8.74 -3.67
CA TYR A 198 3.33 8.71 -4.54
C TYR A 198 3.80 7.28 -4.78
N THR A 199 3.76 6.86 -6.03
CA THR A 199 4.23 5.54 -6.46
C THR A 199 5.61 5.65 -7.08
N SER A 200 6.51 4.72 -6.73
CA SER A 200 7.81 4.59 -7.40
C SER A 200 7.59 4.06 -8.81
N GLY A 201 7.59 4.96 -9.78
CA GLY A 201 7.60 4.57 -11.19
C GLY A 201 8.90 3.83 -11.54
N THR A 202 8.82 2.95 -12.52
CA THR A 202 9.99 2.21 -13.04
C THR A 202 10.96 3.07 -13.84
N THR A 203 10.61 4.33 -14.13
CA THR A 203 11.32 5.21 -15.08
C THR A 203 11.80 6.53 -14.46
N GLY A 204 11.94 6.66 -13.13
CA GLY A 204 12.44 7.89 -12.53
C GLY A 204 11.77 8.27 -11.21
N PHE A 205 11.48 9.55 -11.02
CA PHE A 205 10.90 10.08 -9.79
C PHE A 205 9.48 9.59 -9.55
N PRO A 206 9.06 9.42 -8.28
CA PRO A 206 7.71 9.02 -7.91
C PRO A 206 6.64 9.94 -8.50
N LYS A 207 5.52 9.36 -8.94
CA LYS A 207 4.36 10.09 -9.50
C LYS A 207 3.25 10.19 -8.47
N GLY A 208 2.61 11.36 -8.35
CA GLY A 208 1.48 11.59 -7.43
C GLY A 208 0.16 11.12 -8.04
N VAL A 209 -0.35 9.99 -7.59
CA VAL A 209 -1.63 9.41 -8.01
C VAL A 209 -2.76 10.13 -7.30
N MET A 210 -3.67 10.76 -8.04
CA MET A 210 -4.83 11.49 -7.50
C MET A 210 -6.04 10.58 -7.35
N LEU A 211 -6.49 10.37 -6.11
CA LEU A 211 -7.63 9.52 -5.76
C LEU A 211 -8.75 10.38 -5.14
N THR A 212 -9.97 10.14 -5.58
CA THR A 212 -11.16 10.86 -5.09
C THR A 212 -11.81 10.13 -3.92
N HIS A 213 -12.68 10.80 -3.17
CA HIS A 213 -13.55 10.15 -2.17
C HIS A 213 -14.31 8.98 -2.79
N TYR A 214 -14.86 9.18 -4.00
CA TYR A 214 -15.63 8.16 -4.72
C TYR A 214 -14.81 6.92 -5.06
N ASN A 215 -13.56 7.12 -5.52
CA ASN A 215 -12.68 6.00 -5.82
C ASN A 215 -12.42 5.15 -4.56
N ILE A 216 -11.87 5.77 -3.51
CA ILE A 216 -11.33 5.02 -2.37
C ILE A 216 -12.40 4.49 -1.43
N SER A 217 -13.51 5.23 -1.21
CA SER A 217 -14.58 4.73 -0.33
C SER A 217 -15.31 3.53 -0.95
N ASN A 218 -15.61 3.59 -2.25
CA ASN A 218 -16.26 2.47 -2.93
C ASN A 218 -15.35 1.25 -3.09
N ASN A 219 -14.04 1.46 -3.27
CA ASN A 219 -13.09 0.34 -3.31
C ASN A 219 -12.98 -0.35 -1.94
N GLY A 220 -12.94 0.42 -0.85
CA GLY A 220 -13.01 -0.12 0.51
C GLY A 220 -14.34 -0.82 0.80
N PHE A 221 -15.46 -0.25 0.34
CA PHE A 221 -16.79 -0.86 0.48
C PHE A 221 -16.86 -2.24 -0.19
N LEU A 222 -16.54 -2.33 -1.47
CA LEU A 222 -16.58 -3.58 -2.21
C LEU A 222 -15.58 -4.62 -1.66
N THR A 223 -14.43 -4.17 -1.18
CA THR A 223 -13.47 -5.05 -0.48
C THR A 223 -14.11 -5.71 0.74
N GLY A 224 -14.84 -4.96 1.54
CA GLY A 224 -15.56 -5.51 2.71
C GLY A 224 -16.70 -6.45 2.32
N GLU A 225 -17.48 -6.11 1.29
CA GLU A 225 -18.52 -6.97 0.77
C GLU A 225 -17.97 -8.34 0.32
N HIS A 226 -16.82 -8.38 -0.38
CA HIS A 226 -16.17 -9.62 -0.78
C HIS A 226 -15.80 -10.55 0.38
N MET A 227 -15.55 -9.97 1.55
CA MET A 227 -15.22 -10.67 2.79
C MET A 227 -16.38 -10.75 3.78
N LYS A 228 -17.56 -10.25 3.40
CA LYS A 228 -18.77 -10.20 4.25
C LYS A 228 -18.53 -9.49 5.58
N PHE A 229 -17.91 -8.31 5.52
CA PHE A 229 -17.77 -7.47 6.69
C PHE A 229 -19.12 -6.94 7.17
N THR A 230 -19.24 -6.83 8.46
CA THR A 230 -20.39 -6.24 9.15
C THR A 230 -19.89 -5.24 10.18
N SER A 231 -20.78 -4.46 10.74
CA SER A 231 -20.39 -3.52 11.79
C SER A 231 -19.79 -4.20 13.03
N ASP A 232 -20.03 -5.49 13.26
CA ASP A 232 -19.49 -6.21 14.42
C ASP A 232 -18.03 -6.64 14.26
N ASP A 233 -17.49 -6.50 13.05
CA ASP A 233 -16.11 -6.87 12.78
C ASP A 233 -15.10 -5.91 13.41
N LYS A 234 -13.96 -6.48 13.78
CA LYS A 234 -12.78 -5.76 14.28
C LYS A 234 -11.58 -6.13 13.41
N LEU A 235 -11.06 -5.15 12.66
CA LEU A 235 -9.89 -5.34 11.82
C LEU A 235 -8.62 -4.92 12.53
N CYS A 236 -7.65 -5.83 12.67
CA CYS A 236 -6.30 -5.47 13.09
C CYS A 236 -5.55 -4.84 11.89
N VAL A 237 -5.18 -3.56 12.04
CA VAL A 237 -4.54 -2.75 11.00
C VAL A 237 -3.07 -2.58 11.34
N CYS A 238 -2.22 -3.45 10.81
CA CYS A 238 -0.76 -3.41 10.94
C CYS A 238 -0.05 -2.97 9.65
N VAL A 239 -0.79 -2.89 8.54
CA VAL A 239 -0.28 -2.39 7.25
C VAL A 239 -0.17 -0.87 7.27
N PRO A 240 0.85 -0.28 6.59
CA PRO A 240 1.09 1.18 6.66
C PRO A 240 -0.06 2.00 6.07
N LEU A 241 -0.52 3.02 6.80
CA LEU A 241 -1.56 3.95 6.36
C LEU A 241 -1.11 4.86 5.20
N PHE A 242 0.19 5.09 5.02
CA PHE A 242 0.67 5.87 3.88
C PHE A 242 0.54 5.14 2.54
N HIS A 243 0.21 3.84 2.55
CA HIS A 243 0.00 3.01 1.38
C HIS A 243 -1.49 2.66 1.21
N CYS A 244 -1.96 2.48 -0.03
CA CYS A 244 -3.35 2.15 -0.35
C CYS A 244 -3.85 0.88 0.36
N PHE A 245 -2.99 -0.07 0.68
CA PHE A 245 -3.37 -1.26 1.46
C PHE A 245 -3.92 -0.87 2.85
N GLY A 246 -3.24 0.06 3.54
CA GLY A 246 -3.69 0.55 4.85
C GLY A 246 -4.84 1.56 4.74
N VAL A 247 -4.66 2.63 3.94
CA VAL A 247 -5.65 3.70 3.91
C VAL A 247 -6.92 3.34 3.16
N VAL A 248 -6.86 2.50 2.12
CA VAL A 248 -8.05 2.13 1.35
C VAL A 248 -8.58 0.76 1.76
N LEU A 249 -7.84 -0.32 1.51
CA LEU A 249 -8.37 -1.66 1.76
C LEU A 249 -8.71 -1.90 3.23
N ALA A 250 -7.93 -1.36 4.18
CA ALA A 250 -8.23 -1.51 5.60
C ALA A 250 -9.15 -0.38 6.12
N THR A 251 -8.72 0.88 6.03
CA THR A 251 -9.44 1.98 6.68
C THR A 251 -10.77 2.29 6.02
N MET A 252 -10.85 2.34 4.68
CA MET A 252 -12.13 2.62 4.02
C MET A 252 -13.10 1.45 4.11
N ASN A 253 -12.62 0.20 4.17
CA ASN A 253 -13.48 -0.93 4.50
C ASN A 253 -14.14 -0.73 5.88
N CYS A 254 -13.35 -0.43 6.92
CA CYS A 254 -13.90 -0.19 8.25
C CYS A 254 -14.83 1.03 8.31
N LEU A 255 -14.50 2.10 7.58
CA LEU A 255 -15.34 3.29 7.49
C LEU A 255 -16.70 2.98 6.88
N THR A 256 -16.75 2.24 5.78
CA THR A 256 -17.99 1.99 5.03
C THR A 256 -18.89 0.95 5.70
N HIS A 257 -18.33 0.03 6.49
CA HIS A 257 -19.08 -1.02 7.21
C HIS A 257 -19.34 -0.71 8.70
N GLY A 258 -18.81 0.42 9.21
CA GLY A 258 -18.96 0.77 10.62
C GLY A 258 -18.18 -0.14 11.57
N CYS A 259 -17.07 -0.70 11.11
CA CYS A 259 -16.22 -1.63 11.87
C CYS A 259 -15.27 -0.90 12.83
N THR A 260 -14.75 -1.64 13.80
CA THR A 260 -13.65 -1.18 14.65
C THR A 260 -12.29 -1.44 13.99
N GLN A 261 -11.42 -0.44 14.02
CA GLN A 261 -10.01 -0.58 13.65
C GLN A 261 -9.14 -0.73 14.89
N VAL A 262 -8.48 -1.88 15.03
CA VAL A 262 -7.47 -2.12 16.06
C VAL A 262 -6.11 -1.82 15.45
N MET A 263 -5.56 -0.65 15.79
CA MET A 263 -4.39 -0.08 15.15
C MET A 263 -3.10 -0.60 15.78
N VAL A 264 -2.18 -1.01 14.94
CA VAL A 264 -0.78 -1.27 15.29
C VAL A 264 0.06 -0.16 14.66
N GLU A 265 0.70 0.65 15.50
CA GLU A 265 1.42 1.85 15.03
C GLU A 265 2.57 1.51 14.09
N ARG A 266 3.26 0.41 14.38
CA ARG A 266 4.27 -0.21 13.54
C ARG A 266 4.11 -1.70 13.55
N PHE A 267 4.37 -2.34 12.42
CA PHE A 267 4.37 -3.78 12.38
C PHE A 267 5.44 -4.34 13.35
N ASP A 268 4.94 -5.06 14.33
CA ASP A 268 5.69 -5.92 15.24
C ASP A 268 4.85 -7.18 15.42
N PRO A 269 5.35 -8.37 15.11
CA PRO A 269 4.56 -9.60 15.12
C PRO A 269 3.99 -9.91 16.51
N LEU A 270 4.72 -9.61 17.59
CA LEU A 270 4.23 -9.81 18.95
C LEU A 270 3.06 -8.88 19.25
N LEU A 271 3.16 -7.61 18.87
CA LEU A 271 2.11 -6.62 19.09
C LEU A 271 0.85 -6.94 18.28
N VAL A 272 1.00 -7.45 17.04
CA VAL A 272 -0.14 -7.91 16.23
C VAL A 272 -0.84 -9.07 16.93
N LEU A 273 -0.11 -10.14 17.29
CA LEU A 273 -0.67 -11.30 17.98
C LEU A 273 -1.38 -10.92 19.31
N ALA A 274 -0.74 -10.06 20.11
CA ALA A 274 -1.32 -9.57 21.36
C ALA A 274 -2.59 -8.73 21.11
N SER A 275 -2.60 -7.89 20.07
CA SER A 275 -3.77 -7.06 19.72
C SER A 275 -4.94 -7.91 19.24
N VAL A 276 -4.69 -8.90 18.38
CA VAL A 276 -5.71 -9.84 17.90
C VAL A 276 -6.32 -10.60 19.07
N HIS A 277 -5.49 -11.16 19.95
CA HIS A 277 -5.92 -11.90 21.14
C HIS A 277 -6.75 -11.03 22.09
N LYS A 278 -6.21 -9.87 22.49
CA LYS A 278 -6.83 -8.99 23.50
C LYS A 278 -8.14 -8.37 23.02
N GLU A 279 -8.17 -7.87 21.80
CA GLU A 279 -9.33 -7.18 21.24
C GLU A 279 -10.31 -8.13 20.53
N ARG A 280 -9.96 -9.40 20.43
CA ARG A 280 -10.77 -10.41 19.70
C ARG A 280 -11.01 -9.96 18.25
N CYS A 281 -9.94 -9.58 17.55
CA CYS A 281 -10.06 -9.17 16.15
C CYS A 281 -10.64 -10.30 15.29
N THR A 282 -11.51 -9.93 14.35
CA THR A 282 -12.17 -10.88 13.43
C THR A 282 -11.49 -10.94 12.06
N ALA A 283 -10.63 -9.95 11.80
CA ALA A 283 -9.89 -9.86 10.54
C ALA A 283 -8.47 -9.33 10.76
N LEU A 284 -7.56 -9.75 9.87
CA LEU A 284 -6.16 -9.32 9.83
C LEU A 284 -5.69 -9.17 8.38
N TYR A 285 -5.05 -8.04 8.06
CA TYR A 285 -4.46 -7.79 6.74
C TYR A 285 -2.95 -7.72 6.83
N GLY A 286 -2.26 -8.31 5.86
CA GLY A 286 -0.82 -8.28 5.81
C GLY A 286 -0.24 -8.66 4.46
N VAL A 287 1.05 -8.39 4.29
CA VAL A 287 1.85 -8.96 3.21
C VAL A 287 2.40 -10.33 3.66
N PRO A 288 2.79 -11.23 2.73
CA PRO A 288 3.27 -12.57 3.10
C PRO A 288 4.34 -12.58 4.19
N THR A 289 5.29 -11.66 4.14
CA THR A 289 6.39 -11.57 5.13
C THR A 289 5.89 -11.26 6.55
N MET A 290 4.78 -10.53 6.71
CA MET A 290 4.16 -10.25 8.01
C MET A 290 3.58 -11.55 8.60
N PHE A 291 2.80 -12.30 7.83
CA PHE A 291 2.25 -13.58 8.27
C PHE A 291 3.35 -14.62 8.59
N ILE A 292 4.43 -14.64 7.82
CA ILE A 292 5.60 -15.49 8.14
C ILE A 292 6.20 -15.13 9.49
N ALA A 293 6.37 -13.83 9.77
CA ALA A 293 6.93 -13.35 11.03
C ALA A 293 6.00 -13.67 12.22
N GLU A 294 4.69 -13.51 12.05
CA GLU A 294 3.68 -13.83 13.05
C GLU A 294 3.65 -15.34 13.36
N LEU A 295 3.54 -16.20 12.32
CA LEU A 295 3.47 -17.65 12.49
C LEU A 295 4.75 -18.29 13.04
N ASN A 296 5.91 -17.66 12.82
CA ASN A 296 7.19 -18.13 13.32
C ASN A 296 7.62 -17.46 14.63
N HIS A 297 6.77 -16.58 15.21
CA HIS A 297 7.09 -15.92 16.46
C HIS A 297 7.14 -16.93 17.61
N PRO A 298 8.19 -16.96 18.46
CA PRO A 298 8.33 -17.96 19.54
C PRO A 298 7.17 -18.01 20.53
N MET A 299 6.43 -16.90 20.67
CA MET A 299 5.28 -16.80 21.56
C MET A 299 3.94 -17.00 20.84
N PHE A 300 3.90 -17.43 19.59
CA PHE A 300 2.67 -17.56 18.81
C PHE A 300 1.59 -18.36 19.54
N ASP A 301 1.95 -19.52 20.09
CA ASP A 301 1.02 -20.43 20.78
C ASP A 301 0.47 -19.89 22.12
N MET A 302 0.97 -18.73 22.59
CA MET A 302 0.44 -18.07 23.78
C MET A 302 -0.79 -17.20 23.47
N PHE A 303 -1.10 -16.96 22.23
CA PHE A 303 -2.18 -16.08 21.79
C PHE A 303 -3.30 -16.87 21.13
N ASP A 304 -4.54 -16.53 21.51
CA ASP A 304 -5.73 -17.12 20.90
C ASP A 304 -6.12 -16.36 19.63
N MET A 305 -5.95 -17.00 18.49
CA MET A 305 -6.29 -16.48 17.16
C MET A 305 -7.71 -16.90 16.69
N SER A 306 -8.45 -17.67 17.51
CA SER A 306 -9.74 -18.27 17.12
C SER A 306 -10.87 -17.26 16.80
N SER A 307 -10.68 -15.97 17.13
CA SER A 307 -11.62 -14.92 16.74
C SER A 307 -11.49 -14.49 15.28
N LEU A 308 -10.34 -14.74 14.64
CA LEU A 308 -10.14 -14.41 13.24
C LEU A 308 -11.03 -15.27 12.34
N ARG A 309 -11.64 -14.67 11.33
CA ARG A 309 -12.47 -15.38 10.35
C ARG A 309 -12.05 -15.08 8.90
N THR A 310 -11.46 -13.91 8.65
CA THR A 310 -11.07 -13.47 7.32
C THR A 310 -9.89 -12.52 7.34
N GLY A 311 -9.31 -12.28 6.17
CA GLY A 311 -8.24 -11.31 6.00
C GLY A 311 -7.74 -11.25 4.57
N ILE A 312 -6.84 -10.30 4.32
CA ILE A 312 -6.20 -10.13 3.01
C ILE A 312 -4.72 -10.44 3.13
N MET A 313 -4.23 -11.29 2.23
CA MET A 313 -2.81 -11.40 1.95
C MET A 313 -2.58 -10.87 0.53
N ALA A 314 -1.83 -9.78 0.41
CA ALA A 314 -1.62 -9.10 -0.87
C ALA A 314 -0.29 -8.33 -0.92
N GLY A 315 -0.04 -7.63 -2.02
CA GLY A 315 1.15 -6.78 -2.19
C GLY A 315 2.34 -7.49 -2.83
N SER A 316 2.36 -8.80 -2.84
CA SER A 316 3.31 -9.66 -3.55
C SER A 316 2.67 -11.02 -3.84
N LEU A 317 3.43 -11.94 -4.44
CA LEU A 317 2.98 -13.33 -4.58
C LEU A 317 2.67 -13.93 -3.20
N CYS A 318 1.49 -14.54 -3.08
CA CYS A 318 1.05 -15.21 -1.86
C CYS A 318 1.30 -16.72 -2.00
N PRO A 319 2.32 -17.29 -1.31
CA PRO A 319 2.61 -18.71 -1.42
C PRO A 319 1.46 -19.55 -0.88
N VAL A 320 1.06 -20.56 -1.66
CA VAL A 320 -0.08 -21.46 -1.30
C VAL A 320 0.12 -22.10 0.08
N GLU A 321 1.33 -22.59 0.35
CA GLU A 321 1.65 -23.23 1.62
C GLU A 321 1.55 -22.26 2.82
N LEU A 322 1.91 -20.99 2.62
CA LEU A 322 1.72 -19.97 3.64
C LEU A 322 0.22 -19.71 3.91
N MET A 323 -0.57 -19.56 2.87
CA MET A 323 -2.03 -19.35 3.01
C MET A 323 -2.68 -20.52 3.73
N LYS A 324 -2.28 -21.75 3.43
CA LYS A 324 -2.74 -22.96 4.14
C LYS A 324 -2.38 -22.92 5.62
N ARG A 325 -1.13 -22.60 5.95
CA ARG A 325 -0.69 -22.46 7.36
C ARG A 325 -1.45 -21.38 8.12
N VAL A 326 -1.76 -20.26 7.47
CA VAL A 326 -2.58 -19.18 8.06
C VAL A 326 -3.99 -19.69 8.35
N GLU A 327 -4.64 -20.39 7.41
CA GLU A 327 -5.97 -20.95 7.65
C GLU A 327 -5.98 -21.98 8.78
N GLU A 328 -4.98 -22.87 8.84
CA GLU A 328 -4.88 -23.92 9.84
C GLU A 328 -4.55 -23.38 11.24
N LYS A 329 -3.64 -22.40 11.36
CA LYS A 329 -3.13 -21.93 12.66
C LYS A 329 -3.79 -20.65 13.16
N MET A 330 -4.24 -19.78 12.25
CA MET A 330 -4.89 -18.52 12.60
C MET A 330 -6.41 -18.56 12.39
N PHE A 331 -6.97 -19.68 11.93
CA PHE A 331 -8.41 -19.92 11.76
C PHE A 331 -9.12 -18.96 10.80
N MET A 332 -8.39 -18.24 9.96
CA MET A 332 -8.97 -17.25 9.06
C MET A 332 -8.88 -17.67 7.60
N LYS A 333 -9.98 -17.47 6.86
CA LYS A 333 -9.96 -17.60 5.40
C LYS A 333 -9.29 -16.38 4.79
N VAL A 334 -8.16 -16.61 4.14
CA VAL A 334 -7.40 -15.55 3.46
C VAL A 334 -7.95 -15.32 2.07
N THR A 335 -8.17 -14.06 1.70
CA THR A 335 -8.49 -13.64 0.33
C THR A 335 -7.29 -12.92 -0.30
N SER A 336 -7.20 -12.98 -1.63
CA SER A 336 -6.24 -12.22 -2.41
C SER A 336 -6.91 -11.01 -3.04
N VAL A 337 -6.22 -9.87 -3.04
CA VAL A 337 -6.63 -8.67 -3.79
C VAL A 337 -5.46 -8.27 -4.68
N TYR A 338 -5.72 -8.14 -5.97
CA TYR A 338 -4.77 -7.63 -6.94
C TYR A 338 -5.16 -6.24 -7.40
N GLY A 339 -4.17 -5.40 -7.61
CA GLY A 339 -4.30 -4.08 -8.16
C GLY A 339 -3.09 -3.18 -7.90
N LEU A 340 -3.26 -1.90 -8.17
CA LEU A 340 -2.23 -0.87 -8.07
C LEU A 340 -2.84 0.43 -7.56
N THR A 341 -2.02 1.34 -7.06
CA THR A 341 -2.48 2.61 -6.49
C THR A 341 -3.36 3.38 -7.48
N GLU A 342 -3.03 3.33 -8.77
CA GLU A 342 -3.76 3.95 -9.88
C GLU A 342 -5.17 3.36 -10.09
N ALA A 343 -5.47 2.21 -9.48
CA ALA A 343 -6.78 1.55 -9.47
C ALA A 343 -7.46 1.56 -8.09
N SER A 344 -7.02 2.35 -7.12
CA SER A 344 -7.67 2.70 -5.84
C SER A 344 -7.83 1.63 -4.74
N PRO A 345 -7.04 0.60 -4.52
CA PRO A 345 -6.14 -0.09 -5.42
C PRO A 345 -6.73 -1.33 -6.08
N GLY A 346 -7.87 -1.87 -5.59
CA GLY A 346 -8.40 -3.18 -5.98
C GLY A 346 -8.99 -3.17 -7.39
N MET A 347 -8.48 -4.06 -8.23
CA MET A 347 -9.00 -4.39 -9.57
C MET A 347 -9.74 -5.71 -9.56
N THR A 348 -9.10 -6.74 -9.01
CA THR A 348 -9.68 -8.08 -8.84
C THR A 348 -9.47 -8.58 -7.42
N ALA A 349 -10.36 -9.44 -6.95
CA ALA A 349 -10.25 -10.10 -5.66
C ALA A 349 -10.90 -11.47 -5.67
N SER A 350 -10.36 -12.41 -4.89
CA SER A 350 -11.09 -13.60 -4.52
C SER A 350 -12.11 -13.27 -3.42
N ARG A 351 -13.18 -14.07 -3.32
CA ARG A 351 -14.24 -13.90 -2.32
C ARG A 351 -14.04 -14.91 -1.19
N ILE A 352 -14.52 -14.56 -0.01
CA ILE A 352 -14.43 -15.46 1.17
C ILE A 352 -15.11 -16.82 0.96
N ASP A 353 -16.12 -16.88 0.09
CA ASP A 353 -16.86 -18.11 -0.25
C ASP A 353 -16.20 -18.93 -1.37
N ASP A 354 -15.21 -18.38 -2.05
CA ASP A 354 -14.48 -19.12 -3.07
C ASP A 354 -13.74 -20.32 -2.44
N SER A 355 -13.52 -21.35 -3.23
CA SER A 355 -12.73 -22.50 -2.81
C SER A 355 -11.32 -22.10 -2.42
N PHE A 356 -10.66 -22.91 -1.60
CA PHE A 356 -9.26 -22.66 -1.22
C PHE A 356 -8.38 -22.53 -2.46
N ASP A 357 -8.59 -23.38 -3.46
CA ASP A 357 -7.84 -23.37 -4.72
C ASP A 357 -7.95 -22.03 -5.46
N VAL A 358 -9.17 -21.50 -5.61
CA VAL A 358 -9.39 -20.18 -6.24
C VAL A 358 -8.70 -19.07 -5.44
N ARG A 359 -8.82 -19.08 -4.10
CA ARG A 359 -8.22 -18.04 -3.25
C ARG A 359 -6.68 -18.04 -3.26
N CYS A 360 -6.07 -19.22 -3.46
CA CYS A 360 -4.62 -19.38 -3.44
C CYS A 360 -3.96 -19.25 -4.81
N ASN A 361 -4.61 -19.77 -5.86
CA ASN A 361 -4.00 -19.89 -7.18
C ASN A 361 -4.43 -18.78 -8.14
N THR A 362 -5.39 -17.94 -7.75
CA THR A 362 -5.87 -16.81 -8.55
C THR A 362 -5.85 -15.50 -7.75
N VAL A 363 -6.03 -14.40 -8.45
CA VAL A 363 -6.32 -13.10 -7.84
C VAL A 363 -7.82 -12.77 -7.93
N GLY A 364 -8.64 -13.80 -8.12
CA GLY A 364 -10.10 -13.73 -8.19
C GLY A 364 -10.63 -13.04 -9.43
N ARG A 365 -11.83 -12.47 -9.30
CA ARG A 365 -12.63 -11.86 -10.37
C ARG A 365 -12.68 -10.35 -10.22
N ASP A 366 -13.19 -9.66 -11.25
CA ASP A 366 -13.41 -8.21 -11.26
C ASP A 366 -14.14 -7.74 -9.99
N PHE A 367 -13.78 -6.55 -9.53
CA PHE A 367 -14.64 -5.81 -8.62
C PHE A 367 -15.94 -5.46 -9.34
N GLU A 368 -17.04 -5.41 -8.62
CA GLU A 368 -18.31 -4.96 -9.17
C GLU A 368 -18.15 -3.51 -9.68
N PHE A 369 -18.87 -3.18 -10.76
CA PHE A 369 -18.80 -1.86 -11.42
C PHE A 369 -17.44 -1.51 -12.04
N THR A 370 -16.61 -2.52 -12.30
CA THR A 370 -15.39 -2.40 -13.09
C THR A 370 -15.39 -3.38 -14.25
N GLU A 371 -14.55 -3.15 -15.22
CA GLU A 371 -14.29 -4.05 -16.33
C GLU A 371 -12.78 -4.31 -16.38
N VAL A 372 -12.39 -5.57 -16.22
CA VAL A 372 -10.98 -5.98 -16.36
C VAL A 372 -10.82 -6.81 -17.63
N LYS A 373 -9.83 -6.45 -18.44
CA LYS A 373 -9.49 -7.15 -19.68
C LYS A 373 -8.06 -7.62 -19.64
N VAL A 374 -7.80 -8.71 -20.37
CA VAL A 374 -6.45 -9.15 -20.73
C VAL A 374 -6.22 -8.78 -22.18
N ILE A 375 -5.27 -7.88 -22.47
CA ILE A 375 -5.05 -7.28 -23.78
C ILE A 375 -3.66 -7.68 -24.28
N ASP A 376 -3.56 -8.06 -25.53
CA ASP A 376 -2.27 -8.29 -26.18
C ASP A 376 -1.50 -6.93 -26.26
N PRO A 377 -0.31 -6.81 -25.66
CA PRO A 377 0.42 -5.54 -25.62
C PRO A 377 0.91 -5.06 -26.99
N GLU A 378 1.00 -5.95 -28.00
CA GLU A 378 1.47 -5.60 -29.34
C GLU A 378 0.34 -5.17 -30.26
N THR A 379 -0.80 -5.87 -30.20
CA THR A 379 -1.93 -5.61 -31.09
C THR A 379 -2.99 -4.69 -30.48
N GLY A 380 -3.08 -4.62 -29.14
CA GLY A 380 -4.12 -3.91 -28.41
C GLY A 380 -5.48 -4.64 -28.42
N GLU A 381 -5.55 -5.87 -28.93
CA GLU A 381 -6.76 -6.68 -28.96
C GLU A 381 -6.94 -7.49 -27.67
N GLU A 382 -8.18 -7.78 -27.31
CA GLU A 382 -8.49 -8.61 -26.14
C GLU A 382 -8.07 -10.05 -26.39
N CYS A 383 -7.29 -10.63 -25.46
CA CYS A 383 -6.81 -12.00 -25.55
C CYS A 383 -7.96 -13.02 -25.33
N PRO A 384 -7.95 -14.15 -26.04
CA PRO A 384 -8.82 -15.28 -25.70
C PRO A 384 -8.58 -15.81 -24.29
N ILE A 385 -9.57 -16.49 -23.73
CA ILE A 385 -9.45 -17.20 -22.44
C ILE A 385 -8.24 -18.13 -22.46
N GLY A 386 -7.46 -18.15 -21.40
CA GLY A 386 -6.24 -18.95 -21.29
C GLY A 386 -5.01 -18.35 -21.97
N VAL A 387 -5.15 -17.25 -22.70
CA VAL A 387 -4.04 -16.56 -23.36
C VAL A 387 -3.55 -15.39 -22.51
N GLN A 388 -2.23 -15.29 -22.35
CA GLN A 388 -1.58 -14.23 -21.56
C GLN A 388 -1.58 -12.90 -22.29
N GLY A 389 -1.84 -11.82 -21.55
CA GLY A 389 -1.72 -10.45 -22.01
C GLY A 389 -1.62 -9.48 -20.85
N GLU A 390 -1.63 -8.18 -21.14
CA GLU A 390 -1.62 -7.13 -20.13
C GLU A 390 -2.99 -7.01 -19.43
N MET A 391 -2.98 -6.92 -18.12
CA MET A 391 -4.17 -6.65 -17.32
C MET A 391 -4.53 -5.17 -17.40
N CYS A 392 -5.72 -4.86 -17.93
CA CYS A 392 -6.24 -3.50 -18.06
C CYS A 392 -7.56 -3.35 -17.30
N ASN A 393 -7.75 -2.22 -16.63
CA ASN A 393 -8.92 -1.95 -15.79
C ASN A 393 -9.63 -0.67 -16.17
N LYS A 394 -10.96 -0.69 -16.15
CA LYS A 394 -11.80 0.48 -16.33
C LYS A 394 -12.94 0.46 -15.33
N GLY A 395 -13.17 1.57 -14.64
CA GLY A 395 -14.29 1.66 -13.70
C GLY A 395 -14.17 2.83 -12.73
N TYR A 396 -15.04 2.81 -11.74
CA TYR A 396 -15.08 3.81 -10.66
C TYR A 396 -13.73 3.94 -9.91
N ASN A 397 -12.94 2.86 -9.90
CA ASN A 397 -11.67 2.75 -9.18
C ASN A 397 -10.48 3.36 -9.92
N THR A 398 -10.58 3.66 -11.20
CA THR A 398 -9.52 4.30 -11.98
C THR A 398 -9.21 5.70 -11.43
N MET A 399 -7.93 5.99 -11.17
CA MET A 399 -7.46 7.28 -10.67
C MET A 399 -7.90 8.45 -11.56
N LYS A 400 -7.92 9.65 -10.99
CA LYS A 400 -8.15 10.88 -11.76
C LYS A 400 -6.98 11.22 -12.70
N GLY A 401 -5.79 10.72 -12.42
CA GLY A 401 -4.56 10.92 -13.16
C GLY A 401 -3.37 11.18 -12.25
N TYR A 402 -2.20 11.37 -12.85
CA TYR A 402 -1.00 11.80 -12.13
C TYR A 402 -0.97 13.34 -11.98
N TYR A 403 -0.71 13.79 -10.77
CA TYR A 403 -0.64 15.22 -10.47
C TYR A 403 0.45 15.91 -11.29
N LYS A 404 0.08 17.00 -12.00
CA LYS A 404 0.97 17.75 -12.91
C LYS A 404 1.66 16.93 -14.00
N ASN A 405 1.14 15.76 -14.34
CA ASN A 405 1.74 14.92 -15.35
C ASN A 405 0.68 14.29 -16.28
N PRO A 406 0.05 15.12 -17.14
CA PRO A 406 -0.97 14.64 -18.07
C PRO A 406 -0.40 13.68 -19.13
N GLU A 407 0.87 13.84 -19.52
CA GLU A 407 1.55 12.97 -20.48
C GLU A 407 1.67 11.56 -19.93
N ALA A 408 2.22 11.40 -18.71
CA ALA A 408 2.29 10.08 -18.07
C ALA A 408 0.89 9.50 -17.76
N THR A 409 -0.13 10.35 -17.56
CA THR A 409 -1.51 9.89 -17.41
C THR A 409 -2.02 9.29 -18.71
N ALA A 410 -1.78 9.95 -19.84
CA ALA A 410 -2.18 9.49 -21.18
C ALA A 410 -1.40 8.24 -21.63
N GLU A 411 -0.21 7.99 -21.07
CA GLU A 411 0.56 6.76 -21.34
C GLU A 411 -0.08 5.52 -20.67
N VAL A 412 -0.78 5.71 -19.54
CA VAL A 412 -1.32 4.59 -18.75
C VAL A 412 -2.84 4.48 -18.80
N ILE A 413 -3.55 5.54 -19.17
CA ILE A 413 -5.01 5.50 -19.38
C ILE A 413 -5.27 5.75 -20.87
N ASP A 414 -5.75 4.74 -21.55
CA ASP A 414 -6.02 4.80 -22.99
C ASP A 414 -7.24 5.67 -23.33
N ARG A 415 -7.50 5.84 -24.64
CA ARG A 415 -8.62 6.65 -25.17
C ARG A 415 -9.99 6.08 -24.82
N ASN A 416 -10.08 4.79 -24.49
CA ASN A 416 -11.29 4.09 -24.10
C ASN A 416 -11.52 4.14 -22.59
N GLY A 417 -10.56 4.71 -21.83
CA GLY A 417 -10.59 4.84 -20.38
C GLY A 417 -10.08 3.62 -19.63
N PHE A 418 -9.38 2.67 -20.31
CA PHE A 418 -8.72 1.57 -19.65
C PHE A 418 -7.36 1.99 -19.10
N LEU A 419 -7.15 1.68 -17.83
CA LEU A 419 -5.88 1.80 -17.15
C LEU A 419 -5.02 0.57 -17.44
N HIS A 420 -3.90 0.76 -18.08
CA HIS A 420 -2.87 -0.24 -18.35
C HIS A 420 -2.01 -0.48 -17.09
N SER A 421 -2.04 -1.69 -16.56
CA SER A 421 -1.36 -1.99 -15.30
C SER A 421 0.15 -2.21 -15.45
N GLY A 422 0.59 -2.60 -16.62
CA GLY A 422 1.94 -3.09 -16.88
C GLY A 422 2.19 -4.51 -16.33
N ASP A 423 1.18 -5.14 -15.75
CA ASP A 423 1.24 -6.51 -15.24
C ASP A 423 0.60 -7.48 -16.24
N LEU A 424 1.21 -8.65 -16.41
CA LEU A 424 0.72 -9.70 -17.27
C LEU A 424 -0.15 -10.68 -16.49
N GLY A 425 -1.22 -11.13 -17.10
CA GLY A 425 -2.13 -12.10 -16.52
C GLY A 425 -2.86 -12.94 -17.54
N VAL A 426 -3.59 -13.92 -17.03
CA VAL A 426 -4.42 -14.84 -17.80
C VAL A 426 -5.79 -14.89 -17.14
N LYS A 427 -6.86 -14.89 -17.94
CA LYS A 427 -8.24 -15.11 -17.49
C LYS A 427 -8.63 -16.57 -17.75
N ASP A 428 -9.23 -17.25 -16.74
CA ASP A 428 -9.73 -18.61 -16.89
C ASP A 428 -11.21 -18.64 -17.34
N GLU A 429 -11.75 -19.86 -17.54
CA GLU A 429 -13.13 -20.08 -17.97
C GLU A 429 -14.15 -19.65 -16.92
N GLU A 430 -13.80 -19.65 -15.63
CA GLU A 430 -14.63 -19.21 -14.51
C GLU A 430 -14.59 -17.69 -14.30
N GLY A 431 -13.76 -16.98 -15.07
CA GLY A 431 -13.58 -15.53 -14.99
C GLY A 431 -12.60 -15.07 -13.92
N ASN A 432 -11.81 -15.98 -13.32
CA ASN A 432 -10.75 -15.60 -12.41
C ASN A 432 -9.48 -15.24 -13.19
N TYR A 433 -8.66 -14.39 -12.59
CA TYR A 433 -7.39 -13.98 -13.14
C TYR A 433 -6.21 -14.57 -12.36
N ARG A 434 -5.13 -14.85 -13.07
CA ARG A 434 -3.84 -15.21 -12.51
C ARG A 434 -2.77 -14.30 -13.06
N ILE A 435 -2.04 -13.63 -12.19
CA ILE A 435 -0.91 -12.78 -12.59
C ILE A 435 0.25 -13.69 -12.95
N THR A 436 0.84 -13.47 -14.12
CA THR A 436 1.94 -14.28 -14.65
C THR A 436 3.28 -13.54 -14.67
N GLY A 437 3.27 -12.20 -14.51
CA GLY A 437 4.49 -11.41 -14.45
C GLY A 437 4.25 -9.92 -14.63
N ARG A 438 5.35 -9.22 -14.92
CA ARG A 438 5.32 -7.81 -15.31
C ARG A 438 5.99 -7.64 -16.66
N ILE A 439 5.43 -6.78 -17.51
CA ILE A 439 6.02 -6.45 -18.83
C ILE A 439 7.47 -5.97 -18.67
N LYS A 440 7.71 -5.12 -17.66
CA LYS A 440 9.04 -4.53 -17.42
C LYS A 440 10.05 -5.45 -16.73
N ASP A 441 9.58 -6.51 -16.06
CA ASP A 441 10.44 -7.49 -15.42
C ASP A 441 10.76 -8.67 -16.33
N MET A 442 10.12 -8.74 -17.50
CA MET A 442 10.34 -9.77 -18.51
C MET A 442 11.80 -9.76 -18.97
N ILE A 443 12.42 -10.92 -18.97
CA ILE A 443 13.80 -11.12 -19.40
C ILE A 443 13.78 -11.47 -20.87
N ILE A 444 14.45 -10.64 -21.70
CA ILE A 444 14.55 -10.90 -23.14
C ILE A 444 15.90 -11.57 -23.42
N ARG A 445 15.87 -12.89 -23.60
CA ARG A 445 17.07 -13.69 -23.83
C ARG A 445 17.14 -14.22 -25.26
N GLY A 446 17.92 -13.56 -26.10
CA GLY A 446 18.13 -14.00 -27.46
C GLY A 446 16.86 -14.01 -28.33
N GLY A 447 15.89 -13.14 -28.01
CA GLY A 447 14.58 -13.06 -28.66
C GLY A 447 13.47 -13.87 -27.98
N GLU A 448 13.81 -14.66 -26.95
CA GLU A 448 12.82 -15.40 -26.15
C GLU A 448 12.40 -14.57 -24.94
N ASN A 449 11.10 -14.46 -24.71
CA ASN A 449 10.50 -13.81 -23.55
C ASN A 449 10.44 -14.79 -22.38
N ILE A 450 11.11 -14.47 -21.29
CA ILE A 450 11.14 -15.26 -20.07
C ILE A 450 10.48 -14.47 -18.94
N TYR A 451 9.51 -15.07 -18.31
CA TYR A 451 8.79 -14.46 -17.19
C TYR A 451 9.39 -14.92 -15.86
N PRO A 452 10.00 -14.02 -15.07
CA PRO A 452 10.65 -14.35 -13.81
C PRO A 452 9.79 -15.20 -12.89
N ARG A 453 8.50 -14.88 -12.79
CA ARG A 453 7.55 -15.54 -11.90
C ARG A 453 7.43 -17.05 -12.18
N GLU A 454 7.42 -17.45 -13.43
CA GLU A 454 7.35 -18.87 -13.81
C GLU A 454 8.52 -19.68 -13.22
N ILE A 455 9.71 -19.09 -13.24
CA ILE A 455 10.91 -19.74 -12.69
C ILE A 455 10.88 -19.68 -11.16
N GLU A 456 10.42 -18.59 -10.58
CA GLU A 456 10.26 -18.43 -9.13
C GLU A 456 9.29 -19.50 -8.57
N GLU A 457 8.11 -19.62 -9.15
CA GLU A 457 7.10 -20.61 -8.75
C GLU A 457 7.62 -22.05 -8.90
N PHE A 458 8.42 -22.31 -9.92
CA PHE A 458 9.06 -23.62 -10.10
C PHE A 458 10.11 -23.90 -9.03
N LEU A 459 10.99 -22.93 -8.74
CA LEU A 459 12.06 -23.08 -7.74
C LEU A 459 11.52 -23.15 -6.30
N TYR A 460 10.38 -22.52 -5.99
CA TYR A 460 9.73 -22.64 -4.69
C TYR A 460 9.32 -24.08 -4.35
N GLN A 461 9.18 -24.97 -5.33
CA GLN A 461 8.87 -26.38 -5.11
C GLN A 461 10.08 -27.18 -4.60
N MET A 462 11.28 -26.62 -4.64
CA MET A 462 12.49 -27.26 -4.16
C MET A 462 12.61 -27.13 -2.64
N GLU A 463 12.62 -28.29 -1.95
CA GLU A 463 12.79 -28.34 -0.51
C GLU A 463 14.10 -27.64 -0.09
N GLY A 464 14.01 -26.77 0.91
CA GLY A 464 15.17 -26.00 1.41
C GLY A 464 15.22 -24.55 0.91
N ILE A 465 14.49 -24.17 -0.15
CA ILE A 465 14.36 -22.78 -0.59
C ILE A 465 13.31 -22.07 0.28
N LYS A 466 13.75 -21.04 1.00
CA LYS A 466 12.88 -20.19 1.80
C LYS A 466 12.21 -19.09 0.96
N ASP A 467 12.98 -18.47 0.06
CA ASP A 467 12.50 -17.44 -0.85
C ASP A 467 13.39 -17.37 -2.09
N VAL A 468 12.83 -17.00 -3.23
CA VAL A 468 13.55 -16.87 -4.50
C VAL A 468 13.02 -15.72 -5.33
N GLN A 469 13.94 -14.96 -5.91
CA GLN A 469 13.63 -13.91 -6.86
C GLN A 469 14.45 -14.10 -8.12
N VAL A 470 13.84 -13.84 -9.28
CA VAL A 470 14.47 -13.97 -10.59
C VAL A 470 14.50 -12.62 -11.30
N ALA A 471 15.64 -12.27 -11.87
CA ALA A 471 15.83 -11.03 -12.63
C ALA A 471 16.76 -11.22 -13.82
N GLY A 472 16.63 -10.35 -14.82
CA GLY A 472 17.53 -10.30 -15.98
C GLY A 472 18.90 -9.72 -15.61
N ILE A 473 19.95 -10.49 -15.87
CA ILE A 473 21.34 -10.03 -15.77
C ILE A 473 21.83 -9.74 -17.19
N PRO A 474 22.45 -8.59 -17.46
CA PRO A 474 23.00 -8.29 -18.78
C PRO A 474 23.88 -9.39 -19.32
N SER A 475 23.75 -9.72 -20.61
CA SER A 475 24.56 -10.74 -21.29
C SER A 475 25.02 -10.20 -22.65
N LYS A 476 26.32 -10.26 -22.92
CA LYS A 476 26.88 -9.85 -24.19
C LYS A 476 26.36 -10.68 -25.36
N LYS A 477 26.07 -11.95 -25.11
CA LYS A 477 25.66 -12.90 -26.15
C LYS A 477 24.16 -12.89 -26.43
N TYR A 478 23.35 -12.70 -25.40
CA TYR A 478 21.90 -12.90 -25.48
C TYR A 478 21.07 -11.66 -25.12
N GLY A 479 21.70 -10.51 -24.86
CA GLY A 479 21.07 -9.31 -24.33
C GLY A 479 20.88 -9.44 -22.82
N GLU A 480 20.12 -10.43 -22.37
CA GLU A 480 19.94 -10.77 -20.97
C GLU A 480 20.08 -12.28 -20.72
N ALA A 481 20.37 -12.63 -19.49
CA ALA A 481 20.39 -14.01 -19.00
C ALA A 481 19.65 -14.10 -17.65
N VAL A 482 19.09 -15.25 -17.35
CA VAL A 482 18.34 -15.48 -16.12
C VAL A 482 19.30 -15.52 -14.93
N GLY A 483 19.06 -14.67 -13.93
CA GLY A 483 19.70 -14.68 -12.62
C GLY A 483 18.68 -15.05 -11.54
N ALA A 484 18.98 -16.06 -10.72
CA ALA A 484 18.18 -16.46 -9.57
C ALA A 484 18.88 -16.02 -8.28
N PHE A 485 18.15 -15.35 -7.41
CA PHE A 485 18.58 -14.91 -6.08
C PHE A 485 17.80 -15.73 -5.05
N ILE A 486 18.49 -16.53 -4.24
CA ILE A 486 17.88 -17.57 -3.42
C ILE A 486 18.22 -17.34 -1.94
N ILE A 487 17.21 -17.37 -1.10
CA ILE A 487 17.36 -17.43 0.37
C ILE A 487 17.01 -18.86 0.80
N LEU A 488 17.90 -19.51 1.51
CA LEU A 488 17.71 -20.86 2.04
C LEU A 488 17.09 -20.83 3.44
N HIS A 489 16.43 -21.91 3.83
CA HIS A 489 16.07 -22.14 5.22
C HIS A 489 17.33 -22.31 6.08
N GLU A 490 17.22 -21.96 7.37
CA GLU A 490 18.32 -22.08 8.33
C GLU A 490 18.79 -23.54 8.44
N GLY A 491 20.10 -23.75 8.34
CA GLY A 491 20.72 -25.09 8.40
C GLY A 491 20.69 -25.87 7.08
N VAL A 492 20.15 -25.31 6.01
CA VAL A 492 20.17 -25.93 4.67
C VAL A 492 21.40 -25.45 3.91
N GLU A 493 22.15 -26.40 3.34
CA GLU A 493 23.25 -26.13 2.41
C GLU A 493 22.87 -26.58 1.02
N MET A 494 22.97 -25.68 0.06
CA MET A 494 22.78 -25.92 -1.38
C MET A 494 23.83 -25.16 -2.18
N ASN A 495 24.11 -25.66 -3.37
CA ASN A 495 25.00 -25.02 -4.32
C ASN A 495 24.33 -24.86 -5.70
N GLU A 496 25.01 -24.21 -6.64
CA GLU A 496 24.45 -23.93 -7.97
C GLU A 496 24.10 -25.20 -8.76
N PHE A 497 24.82 -26.31 -8.54
CA PHE A 497 24.57 -27.57 -9.24
C PHE A 497 23.24 -28.17 -8.81
N ASP A 498 22.90 -28.10 -7.52
CA ASP A 498 21.63 -28.61 -7.00
C ASP A 498 20.43 -27.91 -7.67
N ILE A 499 20.52 -26.57 -7.82
CA ILE A 499 19.49 -25.78 -8.49
C ILE A 499 19.38 -26.10 -9.97
N ARG A 500 20.53 -26.24 -10.68
CA ARG A 500 20.55 -26.56 -12.12
C ARG A 500 20.04 -27.98 -12.38
N ASP A 501 20.43 -28.94 -11.58
CA ASP A 501 19.97 -30.33 -11.66
C ASP A 501 18.47 -30.44 -11.43
N PHE A 502 17.95 -29.68 -10.43
CA PHE A 502 16.52 -29.60 -10.21
C PHE A 502 15.75 -29.04 -11.41
N CYS A 503 16.33 -28.11 -12.17
CA CYS A 503 15.74 -27.52 -13.36
C CYS A 503 15.87 -28.39 -14.59
N ASP A 504 16.92 -29.20 -14.69
CA ASP A 504 17.26 -29.91 -15.94
C ASP A 504 16.16 -30.93 -16.33
N GLY A 505 15.78 -30.89 -17.58
CA GLY A 505 14.70 -31.72 -18.13
C GLY A 505 13.27 -31.40 -17.64
N LYS A 506 13.11 -30.45 -16.68
CA LYS A 506 11.78 -30.08 -16.13
C LYS A 506 11.29 -28.72 -16.62
N ILE A 507 12.20 -27.80 -16.94
CA ILE A 507 11.86 -26.52 -17.56
C ILE A 507 12.69 -26.34 -18.84
N ALA A 508 12.23 -25.44 -19.72
CA ALA A 508 12.93 -25.16 -20.98
C ALA A 508 14.37 -24.66 -20.70
N ARG A 509 15.35 -25.16 -21.46
CA ARG A 509 16.77 -24.90 -21.22
C ARG A 509 17.13 -23.42 -21.17
N TYR A 510 16.44 -22.58 -21.94
CA TYR A 510 16.68 -21.14 -21.95
C TYR A 510 16.17 -20.43 -20.68
N LYS A 511 15.26 -21.06 -19.91
CA LYS A 511 14.71 -20.59 -18.62
C LYS A 511 15.59 -20.97 -17.43
N ILE A 512 16.46 -21.97 -17.58
CA ILE A 512 17.36 -22.40 -16.48
C ILE A 512 18.27 -21.23 -16.09
N PRO A 513 18.32 -20.87 -14.79
CA PRO A 513 19.15 -19.78 -14.32
C PRO A 513 20.62 -19.97 -14.69
N LYS A 514 21.18 -19.00 -15.39
CA LYS A 514 22.60 -18.96 -15.71
C LYS A 514 23.43 -18.51 -14.51
N TYR A 515 22.92 -17.53 -13.79
CA TYR A 515 23.53 -16.99 -12.58
C TYR A 515 22.67 -17.37 -11.38
N ILE A 516 23.28 -17.96 -10.35
CA ILE A 516 22.60 -18.39 -9.13
C ILE A 516 23.35 -17.75 -7.96
N PHE A 517 22.62 -16.96 -7.17
CA PHE A 517 23.19 -16.24 -6.04
C PHE A 517 22.44 -16.61 -4.77
N PHE A 518 23.16 -17.13 -3.78
CA PHE A 518 22.61 -17.31 -2.44
C PHE A 518 22.79 -16.01 -1.65
N VAL A 519 21.68 -15.46 -1.14
CA VAL A 519 21.63 -14.16 -0.47
C VAL A 519 20.92 -14.31 0.89
N ASN A 520 21.19 -13.38 1.80
CA ASN A 520 20.54 -13.38 3.13
C ASN A 520 19.23 -12.58 3.13
N GLU A 521 19.12 -11.58 2.25
CA GLU A 521 17.97 -10.69 2.17
C GLU A 521 17.80 -10.13 0.75
N PHE A 522 16.60 -9.69 0.43
CA PHE A 522 16.32 -8.94 -0.79
C PHE A 522 16.18 -7.45 -0.52
N PRO A 523 16.50 -6.56 -1.48
CA PRO A 523 16.18 -5.15 -1.37
C PRO A 523 14.66 -4.96 -1.31
N MET A 524 14.15 -4.33 -0.25
CA MET A 524 12.72 -4.12 -0.02
C MET A 524 12.34 -2.64 -0.05
N THR A 525 11.07 -2.37 -0.35
CA THR A 525 10.43 -1.07 -0.11
C THR A 525 10.03 -0.94 1.35
N GLY A 526 9.69 0.27 1.79
CA GLY A 526 9.15 0.50 3.13
C GLY A 526 7.79 -0.16 3.42
N SER A 527 7.11 -0.61 2.38
CA SER A 527 5.87 -1.39 2.51
C SER A 527 6.13 -2.91 2.50
N GLY A 528 7.39 -3.37 2.55
CA GLY A 528 7.75 -4.79 2.55
C GLY A 528 7.71 -5.46 1.18
N LYS A 529 7.65 -4.69 0.08
CA LYS A 529 7.70 -5.23 -1.28
C LYS A 529 9.14 -5.33 -1.79
N ILE A 530 9.46 -6.43 -2.45
CA ILE A 530 10.78 -6.65 -3.05
C ILE A 530 10.99 -5.70 -4.24
N GLN A 531 12.14 -5.04 -4.26
CA GLN A 531 12.56 -4.12 -5.33
C GLN A 531 13.33 -4.89 -6.41
N LYS A 532 12.63 -5.66 -7.25
CA LYS A 532 13.25 -6.48 -8.30
C LYS A 532 14.22 -5.72 -9.20
N PHE A 533 13.90 -4.47 -9.53
CA PHE A 533 14.78 -3.66 -10.39
C PHE A 533 16.20 -3.46 -9.82
N LYS A 534 16.35 -3.53 -8.49
CA LYS A 534 17.67 -3.47 -7.84
C LYS A 534 18.44 -4.79 -7.91
N LEU A 535 17.77 -5.92 -8.14
CA LEU A 535 18.42 -7.23 -8.22
C LEU A 535 19.40 -7.32 -9.40
N LYS A 536 19.13 -6.60 -10.48
CA LYS A 536 20.07 -6.49 -11.60
C LYS A 536 21.42 -5.93 -11.16
N ASP A 537 21.42 -4.85 -10.39
CA ASP A 537 22.64 -4.20 -9.89
C ASP A 537 23.33 -5.09 -8.84
N VAL A 538 22.56 -5.70 -7.94
CA VAL A 538 23.04 -6.67 -6.95
C VAL A 538 23.71 -7.85 -7.66
N GLY A 539 23.09 -8.41 -8.69
CA GLY A 539 23.67 -9.52 -9.48
C GLY A 539 24.96 -9.14 -10.17
N LEU A 540 25.04 -7.93 -10.76
CA LEU A 540 26.27 -7.41 -11.35
C LEU A 540 27.40 -7.26 -10.31
N GLU A 541 27.07 -6.78 -9.12
CA GLU A 541 28.03 -6.65 -8.02
C GLU A 541 28.51 -8.02 -7.52
N LEU A 542 27.59 -8.99 -7.36
CA LEU A 542 27.92 -10.35 -6.97
C LEU A 542 28.80 -11.06 -8.02
N CYS A 543 28.49 -10.90 -9.32
CA CYS A 543 29.34 -11.40 -10.39
C CYS A 543 30.76 -10.84 -10.27
N ARG A 544 30.92 -9.53 -10.05
CA ARG A 544 32.24 -8.90 -9.87
C ARG A 544 32.99 -9.45 -8.64
N LYS A 545 32.30 -9.58 -7.49
CA LYS A 545 32.89 -10.10 -6.25
C LYS A 545 33.32 -11.56 -6.35
N GLN A 546 32.59 -12.36 -7.11
CA GLN A 546 32.85 -13.79 -7.30
C GLN A 546 33.74 -14.09 -8.50
N GLY A 547 34.18 -13.06 -9.25
CA GLY A 547 35.00 -13.24 -10.45
C GLY A 547 34.25 -13.95 -11.61
N ILE A 548 32.92 -13.89 -11.60
CA ILE A 548 32.08 -14.49 -12.66
C ILE A 548 32.07 -13.55 -13.86
N GLU A 549 32.51 -14.04 -15.01
CA GLU A 549 32.50 -13.28 -16.25
C GLU A 549 31.07 -13.15 -16.81
N ILE A 550 30.67 -11.94 -17.10
CA ILE A 550 29.38 -11.65 -17.75
C ILE A 550 29.57 -11.84 -19.26
N ILE A 551 29.19 -13.01 -19.76
CA ILE A 551 29.35 -13.45 -21.15
C ILE A 551 28.07 -13.12 -21.94
#